data_434048fbc6ffeb465bbe5a18fc80976c
#
_entry.id   434048fbc6ffeb465bbe5a18fc80976c
#
_cell.length_a   1.000
_cell.length_b   1.000
_cell.length_c   1.000
_cell.angle_alpha   90.00
_cell.angle_beta   90.00
_cell.angle_gamma   90.00
#
_symmetry.space_group_name_H-M   'P 1'
#
loop_
_entity.id
_entity.type
_entity.pdbx_description
1 polymer ?
#
loop_
_entity_poly.entity_id
_entity_poly.type
_entity_poly.pdbx_seq_one_letter_code
_entity_poly.pdbx_strand_id
1 'polypeptide(L)'
;MTTNPQYTASKYGVVGFVRAAGPVFVKENITVNAICPGFIPTNLCPPEILKVWPKEHITPLSTAIKAIDAFLDDDTMTGQTVELSQENIYFREMVDWVNESQKWIGTESLDIWEKAYAKVPEKKGY
;
A
#
# COMPACT_ATOMS: atom_id res chain seq x y z
N MET A 1 11.16 -0.70 -10.32
CA MET A 1 12.02 0.01 -11.30
C MET A 1 13.47 -0.23 -10.97
N THR A 2 14.22 -0.78 -11.89
CA THR A 2 15.63 -1.16 -11.69
C THR A 2 16.61 0.02 -11.75
N THR A 3 16.15 1.19 -12.15
CA THR A 3 17.01 2.37 -12.43
C THR A 3 16.96 3.47 -11.39
N ASN A 4 16.08 3.38 -10.39
CA ASN A 4 15.96 4.40 -9.34
C ASN A 4 15.73 3.73 -7.98
N PRO A 5 16.81 3.32 -7.27
CA PRO A 5 16.69 2.60 -6.00
C PRO A 5 16.03 3.43 -4.89
N GLN A 6 16.29 4.74 -4.82
CA GLN A 6 15.68 5.61 -3.81
C GLN A 6 14.17 5.74 -4.00
N TYR A 7 13.72 5.94 -5.23
CA TYR A 7 12.30 5.96 -5.57
C TYR A 7 11.65 4.62 -5.22
N THR A 8 12.25 3.51 -5.65
CA THR A 8 11.75 2.17 -5.40
C THR A 8 11.63 1.91 -3.90
N ALA A 9 12.68 2.23 -3.11
CA ALA A 9 12.65 2.08 -1.66
C ALA A 9 11.52 2.89 -1.02
N SER A 10 11.33 4.16 -1.43
CA SER A 10 10.26 5.01 -0.90
C SER A 10 8.87 4.44 -1.19
N LYS A 11 8.64 3.91 -2.39
CA LYS A 11 7.35 3.32 -2.78
C LYS A 11 7.08 1.99 -2.08
N TYR A 12 8.09 1.14 -1.91
CA TYR A 12 7.95 -0.06 -1.09
C TYR A 12 7.71 0.27 0.39
N GLY A 13 8.30 1.38 0.87
CA GLY A 13 8.01 1.91 2.20
C GLY A 13 6.52 2.23 2.40
N VAL A 14 5.88 2.84 1.40
CA VAL A 14 4.43 3.10 1.42
C VAL A 14 3.63 1.79 1.46
N VAL A 15 3.99 0.80 0.66
CA VAL A 15 3.34 -0.52 0.66
C VAL A 15 3.48 -1.19 2.04
N GLY A 16 4.69 -1.18 2.62
CA GLY A 16 4.93 -1.71 3.96
C GLY A 16 4.13 -0.97 5.04
N PHE A 17 4.10 0.36 4.97
CA PHE A 17 3.31 1.19 5.89
C PHE A 17 1.81 0.85 5.83
N VAL A 18 1.22 0.79 4.65
CA VAL A 18 -0.21 0.47 4.47
C VAL A 18 -0.56 -0.88 5.06
N ARG A 19 0.27 -1.89 4.79
CA ARG A 19 0.07 -3.24 5.33
C ARG A 19 0.16 -3.31 6.86
N ALA A 20 1.04 -2.50 7.46
CA ALA A 20 1.16 -2.43 8.91
C ALA A 20 0.08 -1.55 9.54
N ALA A 21 -0.28 -0.43 8.90
CA ALA A 21 -1.23 0.54 9.42
C ALA A 21 -2.68 0.04 9.36
N GLY A 22 -3.06 -0.69 8.32
CA GLY A 22 -4.43 -1.18 8.14
C GLY A 22 -4.98 -1.94 9.34
N PRO A 23 -4.33 -3.00 9.84
CA PRO A 23 -4.77 -3.75 11.01
C PRO A 23 -4.82 -2.93 12.32
N VAL A 24 -4.02 -1.86 12.40
CA VAL A 24 -4.00 -0.97 13.58
C VAL A 24 -5.16 0.00 13.55
N PHE A 25 -5.32 0.71 12.44
CA PHE A 25 -6.30 1.80 12.33
C PHE A 25 -7.74 1.33 12.15
N VAL A 26 -7.96 0.09 11.75
CA VAL A 26 -9.31 -0.48 11.70
C VAL A 26 -10.00 -0.47 13.08
N LYS A 27 -9.23 -0.52 14.17
CA LYS A 27 -9.74 -0.39 15.54
C LYS A 27 -10.37 1.00 15.80
N GLU A 28 -9.98 2.00 15.02
CA GLU A 28 -10.49 3.37 15.06
C GLU A 28 -11.49 3.66 13.93
N ASN A 29 -11.97 2.60 13.26
CA ASN A 29 -12.86 2.69 12.10
C ASN A 29 -12.24 3.47 10.92
N ILE A 30 -10.93 3.32 10.72
CA ILE A 30 -10.17 3.91 9.61
C ILE A 30 -9.62 2.79 8.74
N THR A 31 -9.89 2.84 7.45
CA THR A 31 -9.28 1.95 6.46
C THR A 31 -8.10 2.61 5.77
N VAL A 32 -7.04 1.84 5.52
CA VAL A 32 -5.81 2.33 4.88
C VAL A 32 -5.42 1.36 3.78
N ASN A 33 -5.47 1.82 2.54
CA ASN A 33 -5.17 1.01 1.36
C ASN A 33 -4.22 1.74 0.42
N ALA A 34 -3.55 1.03 -0.48
CA ALA A 34 -2.65 1.62 -1.47
C ALA A 34 -2.99 1.19 -2.89
N ILE A 35 -2.96 2.16 -3.79
CA ILE A 35 -3.02 1.95 -5.23
C ILE A 35 -1.61 2.05 -5.80
N CYS A 36 -1.19 1.02 -6.55
CA CYS A 36 0.12 0.91 -7.18
C CYS A 36 -0.06 0.97 -8.72
N PRO A 37 -0.19 2.16 -9.30
CA PRO A 37 -0.48 2.29 -10.72
C PRO A 37 0.73 1.94 -11.58
N GLY A 38 0.47 1.32 -12.72
CA GLY A 38 1.35 1.32 -13.87
C GLY A 38 1.51 2.74 -14.45
N PHE A 39 1.91 2.85 -15.70
CA PHE A 39 2.08 4.15 -16.33
C PHE A 39 0.72 4.78 -16.68
N ILE A 40 0.35 5.81 -15.93
CA ILE A 40 -0.82 6.67 -16.21
C ILE A 40 -0.31 8.00 -16.78
N PRO A 41 -0.69 8.38 -18.01
CA PRO A 41 -0.29 9.64 -18.60
C PRO A 41 -0.96 10.79 -17.84
N THR A 42 -0.14 11.59 -17.17
CA THR A 42 -0.55 12.80 -16.44
C THR A 42 0.32 13.97 -16.82
N ASN A 43 -0.02 15.16 -16.38
CA ASN A 43 0.78 16.38 -16.61
C ASN A 43 2.19 16.31 -15.96
N LEU A 44 2.45 15.34 -15.11
CA LEU A 44 3.78 15.07 -14.56
C LEU A 44 4.73 14.43 -15.59
N CYS A 45 4.17 13.77 -16.61
CA CYS A 45 4.95 13.11 -17.64
C CYS A 45 5.34 14.10 -18.75
N PRO A 46 6.63 14.24 -19.09
CA PRO A 46 7.06 15.05 -20.20
C PRO A 46 6.38 14.64 -21.53
N PRO A 47 5.95 15.60 -22.35
CA PRO A 47 5.27 15.31 -23.62
C PRO A 47 6.08 14.42 -24.57
N GLU A 48 7.41 14.50 -24.51
CA GLU A 48 8.34 13.68 -25.30
C GLU A 48 8.24 12.19 -24.94
N ILE A 49 8.06 11.89 -23.66
CA ILE A 49 7.86 10.50 -23.19
C ILE A 49 6.50 9.99 -23.67
N LEU A 50 5.45 10.81 -23.57
CA LEU A 50 4.11 10.42 -24.04
C LEU A 50 4.07 10.07 -25.53
N LYS A 51 4.88 10.75 -26.35
CA LYS A 51 4.95 10.49 -27.79
C LYS A 51 5.57 9.15 -28.17
N VAL A 52 6.50 8.64 -27.35
CA VAL A 52 7.23 7.40 -27.62
C VAL A 52 6.77 6.22 -26.78
N TRP A 53 5.91 6.46 -25.76
CA TRP A 53 5.44 5.39 -24.92
C TRP A 53 4.46 4.47 -25.66
N PRO A 54 4.68 3.16 -25.68
CA PRO A 54 3.78 2.23 -26.35
C PRO A 54 2.38 2.28 -25.74
N LYS A 55 1.36 2.48 -26.57
CA LYS A 55 -0.02 2.66 -26.11
C LYS A 55 -0.57 1.45 -25.36
N GLU A 56 -0.13 0.26 -25.73
CA GLU A 56 -0.50 -1.01 -25.10
C GLU A 56 0.02 -1.14 -23.66
N HIS A 57 0.94 -0.29 -23.22
CA HIS A 57 1.48 -0.27 -21.86
C HIS A 57 0.97 0.92 -21.03
N ILE A 58 -0.03 1.63 -21.54
CA ILE A 58 -0.69 2.69 -20.79
C ILE A 58 -1.77 2.09 -19.89
N THR A 59 -1.82 2.58 -18.66
CA THR A 59 -2.93 2.32 -17.73
C THR A 59 -3.88 3.50 -17.77
N PRO A 60 -5.15 3.34 -18.19
CA PRO A 60 -6.12 4.42 -18.21
C PRO A 60 -6.43 4.94 -16.79
N LEU A 61 -6.76 6.21 -16.68
CA LEU A 61 -7.20 6.80 -15.40
C LEU A 61 -8.46 6.12 -14.85
N SER A 62 -9.34 5.61 -15.73
CA SER A 62 -10.52 4.83 -15.34
C SER A 62 -10.17 3.59 -14.53
N THR A 63 -9.00 2.97 -14.74
CA THR A 63 -8.54 1.83 -13.93
C THR A 63 -8.21 2.26 -12.51
N ALA A 64 -7.67 3.47 -12.31
CA ALA A 64 -7.46 4.02 -10.97
C ALA A 64 -8.79 4.33 -10.27
N ILE A 65 -9.75 4.88 -11.00
CA ILE A 65 -11.10 5.13 -10.47
C ILE A 65 -11.75 3.81 -10.04
N LYS A 66 -11.71 2.77 -10.89
CA LYS A 66 -12.20 1.44 -10.56
C LYS A 66 -11.59 0.86 -9.26
N ALA A 67 -10.30 1.09 -9.02
CA ALA A 67 -9.65 0.64 -7.79
C ALA A 67 -10.10 1.44 -6.56
N ILE A 68 -10.31 2.75 -6.72
CA ILE A 68 -10.86 3.61 -5.67
C ILE A 68 -12.28 3.19 -5.33
N ASP A 69 -13.14 3.00 -6.32
CA ASP A 69 -14.52 2.55 -6.13
C ASP A 69 -14.57 1.22 -5.37
N ALA A 70 -13.70 0.25 -5.72
CA ALA A 70 -13.62 -1.01 -5.01
C ALA A 70 -13.30 -0.86 -3.51
N PHE A 71 -12.46 0.11 -3.13
CA PHE A 71 -12.17 0.40 -1.72
C PHE A 71 -13.29 1.20 -1.03
N LEU A 72 -14.06 2.00 -1.77
CA LEU A 72 -15.19 2.75 -1.22
C LEU A 72 -16.44 1.88 -1.04
N ASP A 73 -16.60 0.86 -1.89
CA ASP A 73 -17.74 -0.04 -1.87
C ASP A 73 -17.62 -1.13 -0.78
N ASP A 74 -16.41 -1.38 -0.29
CA ASP A 74 -16.14 -2.38 0.75
C ASP A 74 -15.29 -1.79 1.88
N ASP A 75 -15.96 -1.35 2.93
CA ASP A 75 -15.36 -0.76 4.12
C ASP A 75 -14.59 -1.77 5.01
N THR A 76 -14.66 -3.04 4.68
CA THR A 76 -13.87 -4.09 5.34
C THR A 76 -12.45 -4.20 4.79
N MET A 77 -12.21 -3.65 3.59
CA MET A 77 -10.88 -3.66 2.97
C MET A 77 -9.95 -2.68 3.68
N THR A 78 -8.92 -3.21 4.35
CA THR A 78 -7.84 -2.41 4.94
C THR A 78 -6.51 -3.15 4.85
N GLY A 79 -5.40 -2.42 4.77
CA GLY A 79 -4.06 -2.99 4.58
C GLY A 79 -3.81 -3.55 3.18
N GLN A 80 -4.73 -3.31 2.24
CA GLN A 80 -4.65 -3.86 0.90
C GLN A 80 -3.74 -3.03 0.00
N THR A 81 -3.09 -3.72 -0.93
CA THR A 81 -2.36 -3.09 -2.04
C THR A 81 -2.90 -3.63 -3.36
N VAL A 82 -3.23 -2.74 -4.27
CA VAL A 82 -3.76 -3.10 -5.59
C VAL A 82 -2.85 -2.54 -6.69
N GLU A 83 -2.36 -3.42 -7.55
CA GLU A 83 -1.64 -3.02 -8.75
C GLU A 83 -2.61 -2.76 -9.90
N LEU A 84 -2.34 -1.69 -10.64
CA LEU A 84 -3.10 -1.31 -11.82
C LEU A 84 -2.25 -1.54 -13.05
N SER A 85 -2.74 -2.35 -13.97
CA SER A 85 -2.08 -2.57 -15.26
C SER A 85 -3.11 -2.59 -16.37
N GLN A 86 -2.93 -1.70 -17.34
CA GLN A 86 -3.89 -1.53 -18.41
C GLN A 86 -5.30 -1.29 -17.83
N GLU A 87 -6.31 -2.07 -18.18
CA GLU A 87 -7.70 -1.93 -17.74
C GLU A 87 -8.04 -2.77 -16.50
N ASN A 88 -7.04 -3.46 -15.93
CA ASN A 88 -7.25 -4.41 -14.86
C ASN A 88 -6.65 -3.95 -13.54
N ILE A 89 -7.28 -4.38 -12.44
CA ILE A 89 -6.79 -4.22 -11.08
C ILE A 89 -6.41 -5.60 -10.53
N TYR A 90 -5.32 -5.65 -9.77
CA TYR A 90 -4.78 -6.89 -9.20
C TYR A 90 -4.47 -6.67 -7.73
N PHE A 91 -5.28 -7.25 -6.84
CA PHE A 91 -4.98 -7.25 -5.42
C PHE A 91 -3.75 -8.12 -5.15
N ARG A 92 -2.84 -7.61 -4.32
CA ARG A 92 -1.59 -8.29 -3.98
C ARG A 92 -1.65 -8.81 -2.56
N GLU A 93 -1.71 -10.11 -2.44
CA GLU A 93 -1.63 -10.78 -1.15
C GLU A 93 -0.27 -10.57 -0.49
N MET A 94 -0.25 -10.64 0.83
CA MET A 94 1.02 -10.71 1.56
C MET A 94 1.65 -12.09 1.37
N VAL A 95 2.98 -12.10 1.38
CA VAL A 95 3.73 -13.36 1.43
C VAL A 95 3.36 -14.09 2.72
N ASP A 96 3.11 -15.38 2.63
CA ASP A 96 2.82 -16.23 3.78
C ASP A 96 3.94 -16.21 4.82
N TRP A 97 3.55 -16.41 6.06
CA TRP A 97 4.50 -16.55 7.15
C TRP A 97 5.37 -17.79 6.96
N VAL A 98 6.67 -17.67 7.20
CA VAL A 98 7.62 -18.76 7.00
C VAL A 98 7.36 -19.94 7.97
N ASN A 99 6.78 -19.66 9.13
CA ASN A 99 6.37 -20.65 10.13
C ASN A 99 5.42 -20.03 11.17
N GLU A 100 4.86 -20.85 12.04
CA GLU A 100 3.94 -20.43 13.09
C GLU A 100 4.56 -19.44 14.10
N SER A 101 5.86 -19.53 14.37
CA SER A 101 6.55 -18.58 15.25
C SER A 101 6.57 -17.17 14.66
N GLN A 102 6.87 -17.04 13.37
CA GLN A 102 6.83 -15.74 12.70
C GLN A 102 5.41 -15.18 12.59
N LYS A 103 4.43 -16.03 12.37
CA LYS A 103 3.02 -15.66 12.38
C LYS A 103 2.62 -15.11 13.74
N TRP A 104 2.93 -15.83 14.81
CA TRP A 104 2.64 -15.41 16.18
C TRP A 104 3.30 -14.06 16.53
N ILE A 105 4.58 -13.88 16.15
CA ILE A 105 5.29 -12.60 16.32
C ILE A 105 4.60 -11.46 15.57
N GLY A 106 4.12 -11.70 14.36
CA GLY A 106 3.49 -10.68 13.54
C GLY A 106 2.03 -10.40 13.86
N THR A 107 1.39 -11.21 14.69
CA THR A 107 -0.05 -11.13 15.01
C THR A 107 -0.30 -11.01 16.52
N GLU A 108 -0.10 -12.10 17.26
CA GLU A 108 -0.51 -12.19 18.66
C GLU A 108 0.43 -11.46 19.63
N SER A 109 1.72 -11.28 19.26
CA SER A 109 2.66 -10.55 20.11
C SER A 109 2.37 -9.05 20.21
N LEU A 110 1.51 -8.50 19.36
CA LEU A 110 1.14 -7.08 19.36
C LEU A 110 0.61 -6.63 20.73
N ASP A 111 -0.21 -7.43 21.38
CA ASP A 111 -0.73 -7.14 22.72
C ASP A 111 0.37 -7.00 23.79
N ILE A 112 1.46 -7.74 23.63
CA ILE A 112 2.62 -7.65 24.53
C ILE A 112 3.32 -6.31 24.34
N TRP A 113 3.49 -5.88 23.09
CA TRP A 113 4.10 -4.60 22.75
C TRP A 113 3.23 -3.44 23.22
N GLU A 114 1.92 -3.46 22.98
CA GLU A 114 0.98 -2.44 23.46
C GLU A 114 1.07 -2.27 24.98
N LYS A 115 1.07 -3.36 25.74
CA LYS A 115 1.21 -3.33 27.20
C LYS A 115 2.58 -2.84 27.67
N ALA A 116 3.64 -3.13 26.92
CA ALA A 116 4.99 -2.67 27.22
C ALA A 116 5.12 -1.16 26.98
N TYR A 117 4.61 -0.66 25.85
CA TYR A 117 4.66 0.75 25.50
C TYR A 117 3.74 1.62 26.35
N ALA A 118 2.58 1.12 26.77
CA ALA A 118 1.68 1.85 27.66
C ALA A 118 2.32 2.21 29.01
N LYS A 119 3.41 1.53 29.40
CA LYS A 119 4.17 1.81 30.64
C LYS A 119 5.32 2.81 30.42
N VAL A 120 5.61 3.19 29.19
CA VAL A 120 6.65 4.19 28.89
C VAL A 120 6.04 5.58 29.09
N PRO A 121 6.56 6.40 30.04
CA PRO A 121 6.06 7.76 30.22
C PRO A 121 6.21 8.54 28.91
N GLU A 122 5.15 9.26 28.51
CA GLU A 122 5.27 10.22 27.42
C GLU A 122 6.46 11.15 27.71
N LYS A 123 7.48 11.11 26.86
CA LYS A 123 8.54 12.11 26.92
C LYS A 123 7.85 13.44 26.61
N LYS A 124 7.71 14.30 27.64
CA LYS A 124 7.29 15.68 27.44
C LYS A 124 8.16 16.26 26.34
N GLY A 125 7.52 16.71 25.26
CA GLY A 125 8.15 17.12 24.03
C GLY A 125 9.27 18.13 24.25
N TYR A 126 10.21 18.07 23.30
CA TYR A 126 11.23 19.12 23.14
C TYR A 126 10.59 20.43 22.76
#